data_a263e64220e7578445260d81edf11d60
#
_entry.id   a263e64220e7578445260d81edf11d60
#
_cell.length_a   1.000
_cell.length_b   1.000
_cell.length_c   1.000
_cell.angle_alpha   90.00
_cell.angle_beta   90.00
_cell.angle_gamma   90.00
#
_symmetry.space_group_name_H-M   'P 1'
#
loop_
_entity.id
_entity.type
_entity.pdbx_description
1 polymer ?
#
loop_
_entity_poly.entity_id
_entity_poly.type
_entity_poly.pdbx_seq_one_letter_code
_entity_poly.pdbx_strand_id
1 'polypeptide(L)'
;HQLSGGMRKRVALAQNLIVNSELLLMDEPFSALDVQTRQIMENDLLRLWSEFRKTVLFVTHDLEEAIALADRVVVLSSGPAARVIGDYPIELPRPRDVAEVRLDSGFMNIYRTIWQHLHGEVKKAYERTRAR
;
A
#
# COMPACT_ATOMS: atom_id res chain seq x y z
N HIS A 1 25.90 14.93 -13.93
CA HIS A 1 24.46 14.82 -14.24
C HIS A 1 23.71 14.56 -12.93
N GLN A 2 22.96 15.57 -12.46
CA GLN A 2 22.11 15.40 -11.27
C GLN A 2 20.83 14.67 -11.70
N LEU A 3 20.54 13.54 -11.05
CA LEU A 3 19.29 12.81 -11.22
C LEU A 3 18.12 13.65 -10.70
N SER A 4 17.00 13.66 -11.42
CA SER A 4 15.74 14.23 -10.90
C SER A 4 15.31 13.52 -9.61
N GLY A 5 14.49 14.16 -8.78
CA GLY A 5 13.99 13.54 -7.54
C GLY A 5 13.30 12.19 -7.78
N GLY A 6 12.52 12.06 -8.84
CA GLY A 6 11.88 10.82 -9.26
C GLY A 6 12.89 9.74 -9.68
N MET A 7 13.92 10.11 -10.43
CA MET A 7 14.98 9.17 -10.82
C MET A 7 15.75 8.64 -9.63
N ARG A 8 16.05 9.49 -8.63
CA ARG A 8 16.71 9.06 -7.40
C ARG A 8 15.87 8.05 -6.61
N LYS A 9 14.56 8.26 -6.52
CA LYS A 9 13.64 7.33 -5.86
C LYS A 9 13.54 6.00 -6.59
N ARG A 10 13.49 6.00 -7.92
CA ARG A 10 13.52 4.77 -8.74
C ARG A 10 14.80 3.97 -8.53
N VAL A 11 15.95 4.65 -8.50
CA VAL A 11 17.25 4.02 -8.24
C VAL A 11 17.28 3.42 -6.85
N ALA A 12 16.82 4.14 -5.82
CA ALA A 12 16.75 3.65 -4.45
C ALA A 12 15.82 2.42 -4.33
N LEU A 13 14.68 2.43 -5.01
CA LEU A 13 13.77 1.29 -5.05
C LEU A 13 14.43 0.06 -5.69
N ALA A 14 15.08 0.25 -6.84
CA ALA A 14 15.78 -0.82 -7.54
C ALA A 14 16.94 -1.37 -6.70
N GLN A 15 17.72 -0.51 -6.05
CA GLN A 15 18.81 -0.93 -5.15
C GLN A 15 18.31 -1.80 -4.00
N ASN A 16 17.20 -1.44 -3.37
CA ASN A 16 16.61 -2.22 -2.28
C ASN A 16 16.11 -3.59 -2.76
N LEU A 17 15.56 -3.67 -3.96
CA LEU A 17 15.08 -4.92 -4.54
C LEU A 17 16.21 -5.86 -4.98
N ILE A 18 17.37 -5.32 -5.37
CA ILE A 18 18.55 -6.08 -5.79
C ILE A 18 19.31 -6.66 -4.59
N VAL A 19 19.23 -6.04 -3.41
CA VAL A 19 19.89 -6.55 -2.20
C VAL A 19 19.43 -7.97 -1.92
N ASN A 20 20.37 -8.84 -1.53
CA ASN A 20 20.11 -10.26 -1.26
C ASN A 20 19.36 -10.49 0.06
N SER A 21 18.17 -9.91 0.17
CA SER A 21 17.24 -10.08 1.28
C SER A 21 15.95 -10.67 0.75
N GLU A 22 15.39 -11.64 1.43
CA GLU A 22 14.10 -12.24 1.09
C GLU A 22 12.91 -11.39 1.51
N LEU A 23 13.12 -10.51 2.48
CA LEU A 23 12.11 -9.58 3.02
C LEU A 23 12.52 -8.14 2.78
N LEU A 24 11.61 -7.37 2.21
CA LEU A 24 11.73 -5.93 2.02
C LEU A 24 10.69 -5.20 2.87
N LEU A 25 11.14 -4.24 3.69
CA LEU A 25 10.28 -3.40 4.49
C LEU A 25 10.16 -2.02 3.84
N MET A 26 8.95 -1.56 3.63
CA MET A 26 8.65 -0.23 3.08
C MET A 26 7.66 0.48 3.98
N ASP A 27 8.05 1.64 4.50
CA ASP A 27 7.22 2.48 5.36
C ASP A 27 6.89 3.79 4.63
N GLU A 28 5.62 3.94 4.22
CA GLU A 28 5.09 5.11 3.52
C GLU A 28 5.96 5.59 2.33
N PRO A 29 6.42 4.69 1.44
CA PRO A 29 7.49 5.04 0.49
C PRO A 29 7.07 6.08 -0.54
N PHE A 30 5.78 6.25 -0.79
CA PHE A 30 5.24 7.13 -1.83
C PHE A 30 4.43 8.32 -1.29
N SER A 31 4.34 8.50 0.03
CA SER A 31 3.50 9.52 0.67
C SER A 31 3.83 10.97 0.27
N ALA A 32 5.10 11.25 -0.05
CA ALA A 32 5.57 12.59 -0.43
C ALA A 32 5.48 12.88 -1.94
N LEU A 33 4.87 11.99 -2.73
CA LEU A 33 4.77 12.12 -4.18
C LEU A 33 3.41 12.70 -4.60
N ASP A 34 3.41 13.49 -5.68
CA ASP A 34 2.19 13.85 -6.39
C ASP A 34 1.53 12.60 -7.01
N VAL A 35 0.24 12.71 -7.33
CA VAL A 35 -0.58 11.57 -7.80
C VAL A 35 0.03 10.87 -9.02
N GLN A 36 0.50 11.62 -10.01
CA GLN A 36 1.01 11.04 -11.26
C GLN A 36 2.34 10.33 -11.03
N THR A 37 3.26 10.97 -10.32
CA THR A 37 4.56 10.38 -9.97
C THR A 37 4.38 9.14 -9.09
N ARG A 38 3.43 9.17 -8.17
CA ARG A 38 3.09 8.02 -7.32
C ARG A 38 2.64 6.83 -8.16
N GLN A 39 1.70 6.99 -9.07
CA GLN A 39 1.23 5.90 -9.94
C GLN A 39 2.37 5.28 -10.77
N ILE A 40 3.27 6.10 -11.29
CA ILE A 40 4.44 5.62 -12.02
C ILE A 40 5.33 4.78 -11.11
N MET A 41 5.60 5.25 -9.88
CA MET A 41 6.46 4.54 -8.93
C MET A 41 5.80 3.24 -8.42
N GLU A 42 4.50 3.23 -8.21
CA GLU A 42 3.72 2.04 -7.83
C GLU A 42 3.78 0.98 -8.95
N ASN A 43 3.61 1.37 -10.20
CA ASN A 43 3.74 0.47 -11.35
C ASN A 43 5.18 -0.04 -11.53
N ASP A 44 6.18 0.81 -11.32
CA ASP A 44 7.59 0.39 -11.33
C ASP A 44 7.88 -0.63 -10.21
N LEU A 45 7.32 -0.43 -9.01
CA LEU A 45 7.42 -1.39 -7.91
C LEU A 45 6.81 -2.75 -8.29
N LEU A 46 5.60 -2.76 -8.84
CA LEU A 46 4.93 -3.99 -9.27
C LEU A 46 5.73 -4.74 -10.33
N ARG A 47 6.29 -4.03 -11.31
CA ARG A 47 7.13 -4.60 -12.36
C ARG A 47 8.40 -5.24 -11.78
N LEU A 48 9.14 -4.49 -10.97
CA LEU A 48 10.36 -4.98 -10.33
C LEU A 48 10.07 -6.15 -9.38
N TRP A 49 8.98 -6.07 -8.61
CA TRP A 49 8.56 -7.18 -7.76
C TRP A 49 8.25 -8.44 -8.57
N SER A 50 7.65 -8.32 -9.75
CA SER A 50 7.36 -9.48 -10.60
C SER A 50 8.62 -10.21 -11.07
N GLU A 51 9.74 -9.50 -11.17
CA GLU A 51 11.06 -10.07 -11.54
C GLU A 51 11.74 -10.75 -10.35
N PHE A 52 11.75 -10.09 -9.18
CA PHE A 52 12.51 -10.54 -8.01
C PHE A 52 11.71 -11.42 -7.03
N ARG A 53 10.39 -11.33 -7.04
CA ARG A 53 9.46 -12.15 -6.21
C ARG A 53 9.79 -12.18 -4.72
N LYS A 54 10.22 -11.05 -4.17
CA LYS A 54 10.51 -10.93 -2.74
C LYS A 54 9.24 -10.79 -1.92
N THR A 55 9.32 -11.17 -0.65
CA THR A 55 8.28 -10.81 0.32
C THR A 55 8.41 -9.31 0.65
N VAL A 56 7.32 -8.57 0.52
CA VAL A 56 7.30 -7.14 0.82
C VAL A 56 6.31 -6.88 1.95
N LEU A 57 6.77 -6.26 3.03
CA LEU A 57 5.92 -5.65 4.04
C LEU A 57 5.83 -4.16 3.76
N PHE A 58 4.67 -3.74 3.30
CA PHE A 58 4.39 -2.38 2.86
C PHE A 58 3.45 -1.69 3.84
N VAL A 59 3.89 -0.60 4.44
CA VAL A 59 3.09 0.20 5.37
C VAL A 59 2.60 1.45 4.64
N THR A 60 1.30 1.69 4.67
CA THR A 60 0.66 2.88 4.10
C THR A 60 -0.62 3.23 4.85
N HIS A 61 -1.01 4.49 4.80
CA HIS A 61 -2.33 4.95 5.24
C HIS A 61 -3.33 5.08 4.08
N ASP A 62 -2.89 4.83 2.85
CA ASP A 62 -3.72 4.88 1.65
C ASP A 62 -4.27 3.47 1.33
N LEU A 63 -5.59 3.32 1.51
CA LEU A 63 -6.26 2.05 1.29
C LEU A 63 -6.25 1.62 -0.18
N GLU A 64 -6.35 2.57 -1.11
CA GLU A 64 -6.30 2.26 -2.55
C GLU A 64 -4.92 1.72 -2.95
N GLU A 65 -3.86 2.34 -2.43
CA GLU A 65 -2.48 1.90 -2.60
C GLU A 65 -2.29 0.47 -2.06
N ALA A 66 -2.76 0.21 -0.83
CA ALA A 66 -2.67 -1.10 -0.22
C ALA A 66 -3.35 -2.19 -1.06
N ILE A 67 -4.57 -1.94 -1.55
CA ILE A 67 -5.32 -2.91 -2.37
C ILE A 67 -4.68 -3.10 -3.74
N ALA A 68 -4.22 -2.02 -4.38
CA ALA A 68 -3.62 -2.09 -5.71
C ALA A 68 -2.32 -2.90 -5.72
N LEU A 69 -1.50 -2.78 -4.68
CA LEU A 69 -0.16 -3.36 -4.63
C LEU A 69 -0.11 -4.76 -4.00
N ALA A 70 -0.86 -4.99 -2.92
CA ALA A 70 -0.68 -6.16 -2.06
C ALA A 70 -1.46 -7.41 -2.53
N ASP A 71 -1.03 -8.57 -2.03
CA ASP A 71 -1.78 -9.83 -2.09
C ASP A 71 -2.61 -10.05 -0.82
N ARG A 72 -2.29 -9.28 0.23
CA ARG A 72 -2.97 -9.34 1.54
C ARG A 72 -2.90 -7.98 2.21
N VAL A 73 -4.02 -7.49 2.71
CA VAL A 73 -4.11 -6.23 3.46
C VAL A 73 -4.46 -6.53 4.91
N VAL A 74 -3.60 -6.10 5.82
CA VAL A 74 -3.83 -6.19 7.26
C VAL A 74 -4.14 -4.80 7.80
N VAL A 75 -5.26 -4.66 8.48
CA VAL A 75 -5.72 -3.40 9.04
C VAL A 75 -5.45 -3.36 10.55
N LEU A 76 -4.85 -2.27 10.99
CA LEU A 76 -4.56 -2.03 12.39
C LEU A 76 -5.54 -1.01 13.00
N SER A 77 -5.90 -1.21 14.26
CA SER A 77 -6.69 -0.23 15.01
C SER A 77 -5.87 1.04 15.29
N SER A 78 -6.57 2.13 15.56
CA SER A 78 -5.96 3.35 16.09
C SER A 78 -5.59 3.22 17.57
N GLY A 79 -4.62 4.04 18.03
CA GLY A 79 -4.28 4.22 19.44
C GLY A 79 -2.99 3.51 19.88
N PRO A 80 -2.57 3.74 21.14
CA PRO A 80 -1.26 3.33 21.64
C PRO A 80 -1.08 1.81 21.80
N ALA A 81 -2.17 1.05 21.77
CA ALA A 81 -2.17 -0.42 21.78
C ALA A 81 -2.80 -0.95 20.50
N ALA A 82 -2.21 -0.58 19.36
CA ALA A 82 -2.71 -1.01 18.05
C ALA A 82 -2.73 -2.54 17.94
N ARG A 83 -3.82 -3.07 17.39
CA ARG A 83 -4.03 -4.50 17.16
C ARG A 83 -4.59 -4.72 15.78
N VAL A 84 -4.41 -5.92 15.25
CA VAL A 84 -5.04 -6.33 14.00
C VAL A 84 -6.56 -6.36 14.19
N ILE A 85 -7.27 -5.62 13.35
CA ILE A 85 -8.74 -5.55 13.33
C ILE A 85 -9.33 -6.12 12.04
N GLY A 86 -8.51 -6.35 11.02
CA GLY A 86 -8.92 -6.96 9.77
C GLY A 86 -7.75 -7.57 9.03
N ASP A 87 -8.03 -8.62 8.26
CA ASP A 87 -7.07 -9.36 7.46
C ASP A 87 -7.78 -9.82 6.19
N TYR A 88 -7.37 -9.29 5.05
CA TYR A 88 -8.10 -9.42 3.79
C TYR A 88 -7.18 -9.95 2.69
N PRO A 89 -7.43 -11.13 2.13
CA PRO A 89 -6.79 -11.56 0.90
C PRO A 89 -7.26 -10.67 -0.26
N ILE A 90 -6.35 -10.30 -1.14
CA ILE A 90 -6.63 -9.46 -2.31
C ILE A 90 -6.58 -10.35 -3.56
N GLU A 91 -7.74 -10.87 -3.92
CA GLU A 91 -7.88 -11.79 -5.06
C GLU A 91 -8.09 -11.04 -6.40
N LEU A 92 -7.22 -10.07 -6.66
CA LEU A 92 -7.19 -9.35 -7.93
C LEU A 92 -6.12 -9.97 -8.84
N PRO A 93 -6.41 -10.13 -10.15
CA PRO A 93 -5.46 -10.71 -11.10
C PRO A 93 -4.14 -9.95 -11.18
N ARG A 94 -3.06 -10.65 -11.50
CA ARG A 94 -1.76 -10.07 -11.85
C ARG A 94 -1.40 -10.42 -13.30
N PRO A 95 -0.65 -9.61 -14.04
CA PRO A 95 -0.06 -8.34 -13.61
C PRO A 95 -1.12 -7.25 -13.44
N ARG A 96 -0.85 -6.28 -12.54
CA ARG A 96 -1.74 -5.13 -12.30
C ARG A 96 -1.11 -3.86 -12.83
N ASP A 97 -1.91 -2.99 -13.46
CA ASP A 97 -1.66 -1.58 -13.61
C ASP A 97 -2.46 -0.82 -12.55
N VAL A 98 -1.81 0.07 -11.82
CA VAL A 98 -2.40 0.73 -10.64
C VAL A 98 -3.58 1.64 -11.02
N ALA A 99 -3.53 2.28 -12.18
CA ALA A 99 -4.64 3.12 -12.65
C ALA A 99 -5.83 2.27 -13.10
N GLU A 100 -5.57 1.20 -13.86
CA GLU A 100 -6.60 0.34 -14.41
C GLU A 100 -7.27 -0.54 -13.36
N VAL A 101 -6.51 -1.10 -12.42
CA VAL A 101 -7.06 -1.99 -11.37
C VAL A 101 -8.06 -1.27 -10.47
N ARG A 102 -7.89 0.03 -10.26
CA ARG A 102 -8.83 0.87 -9.49
C ARG A 102 -10.21 1.00 -10.15
N LEU A 103 -10.31 0.76 -11.45
CA LEU A 103 -11.56 0.77 -12.21
C LEU A 103 -12.26 -0.59 -12.21
N ASP A 104 -11.60 -1.63 -11.73
CA ASP A 104 -12.15 -2.98 -11.65
C ASP A 104 -13.23 -3.09 -10.57
N SER A 105 -14.32 -3.81 -10.89
CA SER A 105 -15.43 -4.00 -9.94
C SER A 105 -15.03 -4.79 -8.69
N GLY A 106 -14.10 -5.74 -8.83
CA GLY A 106 -13.52 -6.50 -7.72
C GLY A 106 -12.75 -5.60 -6.77
N PHE A 107 -11.95 -4.66 -7.30
CA PHE A 107 -11.27 -3.64 -6.51
C PHE A 107 -12.26 -2.82 -5.68
N MET A 108 -13.31 -2.32 -6.31
CA MET A 108 -14.31 -1.48 -5.62
C MET A 108 -15.07 -2.26 -4.53
N ASN A 109 -15.31 -3.54 -4.71
CA ASN A 109 -15.95 -4.39 -3.71
C ASN A 109 -15.03 -4.60 -2.50
N ILE A 110 -13.75 -4.90 -2.72
CA ILE A 110 -12.74 -5.03 -1.65
C ILE A 110 -12.59 -3.70 -0.91
N TYR A 111 -12.46 -2.59 -1.65
CA TYR A 111 -12.35 -1.25 -1.08
C TYR A 111 -13.52 -0.94 -0.13
N ARG A 112 -14.76 -1.16 -0.57
CA ARG A 112 -15.96 -0.91 0.25
C ARG A 112 -15.96 -1.75 1.52
N THR A 113 -15.60 -3.03 1.42
CA THR A 113 -15.56 -3.95 2.56
C THR A 113 -14.57 -3.47 3.62
N ILE A 114 -13.35 -3.13 3.22
CA ILE A 114 -12.31 -2.67 4.15
C ILE A 114 -12.65 -1.28 4.69
N TRP A 115 -13.14 -0.37 3.82
CA TRP A 115 -13.53 0.98 4.21
C TRP A 115 -14.62 0.99 5.29
N GLN A 116 -15.65 0.18 5.15
CA GLN A 116 -16.73 0.07 6.14
C GLN A 116 -16.20 -0.37 7.51
N HIS A 117 -15.25 -1.30 7.52
CA HIS A 117 -14.60 -1.76 8.75
C HIS A 117 -13.75 -0.65 9.39
N LEU A 118 -12.88 -0.01 8.61
CA LEU A 118 -12.06 1.12 9.05
C LEU A 118 -12.90 2.28 9.57
N HIS A 119 -13.93 2.68 8.85
CA HIS A 119 -14.80 3.79 9.23
C HIS A 119 -15.48 3.55 10.58
N GLY A 120 -15.93 2.32 10.84
CA GLY A 120 -16.50 1.92 12.14
C GLY A 120 -15.49 2.07 13.28
N GLU A 121 -14.24 1.69 13.06
CA GLU A 121 -13.19 1.81 14.09
C GLU A 121 -12.75 3.26 14.32
N VAL A 122 -12.62 4.06 13.28
CA VAL A 122 -12.30 5.49 13.40
C VAL A 122 -13.39 6.22 14.18
N LYS A 123 -14.65 5.95 13.91
CA LYS A 123 -15.79 6.53 14.64
C LYS A 123 -15.75 6.16 16.14
N LYS A 124 -15.55 4.89 16.46
CA LYS A 124 -15.40 4.43 17.85
C LYS A 124 -14.22 5.11 18.57
N ALA A 125 -13.09 5.26 17.89
CA ALA A 125 -11.92 5.92 18.45
C ALA A 125 -12.20 7.41 18.74
N TYR A 126 -12.84 8.11 17.81
CA TYR A 126 -13.24 9.51 17.98
C TYR A 126 -14.23 9.72 19.15
N GLU A 127 -15.24 8.88 19.26
CA GLU A 127 -16.21 8.91 20.35
C GLU A 127 -15.56 8.70 21.72
N ARG A 128 -14.59 7.78 21.83
CA ARG A 128 -13.81 7.55 23.06
C ARG A 128 -12.97 8.78 23.46
N THR A 129 -12.44 9.51 22.50
CA THR A 129 -11.63 10.72 22.77
C THR A 129 -12.50 11.87 23.27
N ARG A 130 -13.75 11.99 22.79
CA ARG A 130 -14.69 13.02 23.22
C ARG A 130 -15.35 12.74 24.58
N ALA A 131 -15.35 11.51 25.03
CA ALA A 131 -15.93 11.09 26.31
C ALA A 131 -14.97 11.22 27.51
N ARG A 132 -13.75 11.70 27.27
CA ARG A 132 -12.76 12.04 28.30
C ARG A 132 -12.64 13.55 28.45
#